data_a5d41e616a1c87d00159eb655c4b2a9a
#
_entry.id   a5d41e616a1c87d00159eb655c4b2a9a
#
_cell.length_a   1.000
_cell.length_b   1.000
_cell.length_c   1.000
_cell.angle_alpha   90.00
_cell.angle_beta   90.00
_cell.angle_gamma   90.00
#
_symmetry.space_group_name_H-M   'P 1'
#
loop_
_entity.id
_entity.type
_entity.pdbx_description
1 polymer ?
#
loop_
_entity_poly.entity_id
_entity_poly.type
_entity_poly.pdbx_seq_one_letter_code
_entity_poly.pdbx_strand_id
1 'polypeptide(L)'
;MEITSSKKEIWTMGSYSLLTLAIMVGFMYLNTFATEVLVIPAGTLAVALGVAKLLDFCFSLFAGAIIEKVKIGKTGKNQSWLYLGRWILAVSIMAEVCNTSAAPLIVRVAVLSVSYTVLNCLMNILQTAYYGVLAAVAGPNMANRNAMTINMTRQSTVITIICSFIPTFVTVLPFGNWNYFIVAFVFMLPMPFALGAIAKCADGKDVPVGATGSVNQVGIGDMFGTLLKNPQMLVLFLVFTILYIAQFTYQANYTYYFIYVVGDFTKMTLATLINAFVGFLAAMVMPKLGAKLGKKMSCVFGFLMMSVALILVSFFGAPNGVPNLTAYIIIMSLLMAGTYTWMPYMVVLFLDAGEYFLYKTGKDTRAIAAGLASPPMKIGMTVGNTLGLALLSAIGFVSGGAFEISVTWIANFMRVTFMLPGLIYLAAAIIMLLFYKISDKDAAMYAQANAEKMQQGK
;
A
#
# COMPACT_ATOMS: atom_id res chain seq x y z
N MET A 1 15.80 -18.51 21.10
CA MET A 1 16.15 -19.28 19.89
C MET A 1 17.23 -18.51 19.14
N GLU A 2 18.32 -19.15 18.82
CA GLU A 2 19.41 -18.55 18.06
C GLU A 2 19.11 -18.53 16.56
N ILE A 3 19.71 -17.56 15.83
CA ILE A 3 19.61 -17.46 14.39
C ILE A 3 20.50 -18.54 13.77
N THR A 4 19.91 -19.47 13.03
CA THR A 4 20.60 -20.57 12.36
C THR A 4 20.77 -20.35 10.84
N SER A 5 19.99 -19.45 10.24
CA SER A 5 20.13 -19.06 8.83
C SER A 5 21.42 -18.28 8.60
N SER A 6 22.06 -18.52 7.45
CA SER A 6 23.28 -17.82 7.06
C SER A 6 23.03 -16.32 6.84
N LYS A 7 24.05 -15.48 7.06
CA LYS A 7 23.97 -14.04 6.76
C LYS A 7 23.59 -13.77 5.30
N LYS A 8 24.04 -14.64 4.38
CA LYS A 8 23.74 -14.56 2.95
C LYS A 8 22.25 -14.80 2.70
N GLU A 9 21.65 -15.84 3.30
CA GLU A 9 20.20 -16.09 3.17
C GLU A 9 19.38 -14.94 3.72
N ILE A 10 19.72 -14.42 4.92
CA ILE A 10 19.04 -13.28 5.53
C ILE A 10 19.10 -12.05 4.62
N TRP A 11 20.27 -11.75 4.05
CA TRP A 11 20.44 -10.61 3.14
C TRP A 11 19.67 -10.81 1.84
N THR A 12 19.74 -11.98 1.25
CA THR A 12 19.04 -12.32 0.01
C THR A 12 17.53 -12.25 0.19
N MET A 13 16.99 -12.79 1.30
CA MET A 13 15.55 -12.67 1.58
C MET A 13 15.11 -11.22 1.75
N GLY A 14 15.96 -10.38 2.34
CA GLY A 14 15.72 -8.93 2.46
C GLY A 14 15.67 -8.21 1.11
N SER A 15 16.36 -8.70 0.07
CA SER A 15 16.41 -8.07 -1.24
C SER A 15 15.06 -8.08 -2.00
N TYR A 16 14.02 -8.73 -1.45
CA TYR A 16 12.64 -8.57 -1.92
C TYR A 16 12.19 -7.10 -1.95
N SER A 17 12.76 -6.27 -1.09
CA SER A 17 12.54 -4.81 -1.09
C SER A 17 12.90 -4.13 -2.42
N LEU A 18 13.79 -4.70 -3.25
CA LEU A 18 14.09 -4.20 -4.60
C LEU A 18 12.88 -4.25 -5.53
N LEU A 19 11.88 -5.08 -5.23
CA LEU A 19 10.60 -5.04 -5.91
C LEU A 19 9.89 -3.70 -5.71
N THR A 20 9.95 -3.14 -4.50
CA THR A 20 9.40 -1.80 -4.22
C THR A 20 10.10 -0.73 -5.08
N LEU A 21 11.43 -0.80 -5.22
CA LEU A 21 12.17 0.12 -6.08
C LEU A 21 11.68 0.02 -7.54
N ALA A 22 11.53 -1.20 -8.04
CA ALA A 22 11.16 -1.46 -9.42
C ALA A 22 9.77 -0.92 -9.79
N ILE A 23 8.79 -1.03 -8.90
CA ILE A 23 7.40 -0.62 -9.17
C ILE A 23 7.11 0.84 -8.80
N MET A 24 8.02 1.51 -8.09
CA MET A 24 7.70 2.80 -7.46
C MET A 24 7.36 3.90 -8.47
N VAL A 25 8.00 3.91 -9.64
CA VAL A 25 7.71 4.90 -10.70
C VAL A 25 6.26 4.75 -11.16
N GLY A 26 5.82 3.55 -11.51
CA GLY A 26 4.44 3.27 -11.89
C GLY A 26 3.46 3.42 -10.74
N PHE A 27 3.83 3.04 -9.51
CA PHE A 27 2.91 3.09 -8.38
C PHE A 27 2.62 4.52 -7.89
N MET A 28 3.64 5.38 -7.74
CA MET A 28 3.47 6.73 -7.19
C MET A 28 3.25 7.81 -8.25
N TYR A 29 3.82 7.61 -9.44
CA TYR A 29 3.83 8.66 -10.47
C TYR A 29 3.04 8.28 -11.73
N LEU A 30 2.29 7.17 -11.70
CA LEU A 30 1.49 6.69 -12.83
C LEU A 30 0.49 7.75 -13.31
N ASN A 31 -0.23 8.36 -12.37
CA ASN A 31 -1.23 9.38 -12.71
C ASN A 31 -0.57 10.54 -13.43
N THR A 32 0.54 11.04 -12.90
CA THR A 32 1.32 12.13 -13.49
C THR A 32 1.88 11.72 -14.85
N PHE A 33 2.47 10.53 -14.99
CA PHE A 33 2.95 10.04 -16.28
C PHE A 33 1.80 9.95 -17.31
N ALA A 34 0.66 9.40 -16.91
CA ALA A 34 -0.49 9.22 -17.80
C ALA A 34 -1.11 10.56 -18.25
N THR A 35 -1.18 11.54 -17.35
CA THR A 35 -1.78 12.85 -17.69
C THR A 35 -0.81 13.82 -18.36
N GLU A 36 0.46 13.84 -17.93
CA GLU A 36 1.43 14.81 -18.43
C GLU A 36 2.20 14.32 -19.67
N VAL A 37 2.54 13.02 -19.73
CA VAL A 37 3.32 12.46 -20.84
C VAL A 37 2.41 11.80 -21.87
N LEU A 38 1.49 10.95 -21.45
CA LEU A 38 0.57 10.27 -22.36
C LEU A 38 -0.64 11.13 -22.74
N VAL A 39 -0.87 12.25 -22.06
CA VAL A 39 -1.98 13.17 -22.26
C VAL A 39 -3.34 12.43 -22.27
N ILE A 40 -3.51 11.49 -21.33
CA ILE A 40 -4.78 10.80 -21.13
C ILE A 40 -5.67 11.67 -20.23
N PRO A 41 -6.92 12.00 -20.65
CA PRO A 41 -7.83 12.79 -19.81
C PRO A 41 -8.04 12.15 -18.45
N ALA A 42 -7.97 12.93 -17.35
CA ALA A 42 -8.04 12.44 -15.97
C ALA A 42 -9.33 11.64 -15.69
N GLY A 43 -10.47 12.04 -16.26
CA GLY A 43 -11.72 11.29 -16.15
C GLY A 43 -11.66 9.91 -16.82
N THR A 44 -11.06 9.81 -18.01
CA THR A 44 -10.83 8.52 -18.70
C THR A 44 -9.89 7.64 -17.90
N LEU A 45 -8.80 8.22 -17.37
CA LEU A 45 -7.83 7.52 -16.54
C LEU A 45 -8.48 6.99 -15.25
N ALA A 46 -9.34 7.78 -14.61
CA ALA A 46 -10.08 7.38 -13.41
C ALA A 46 -10.90 6.10 -13.65
N VAL A 47 -11.63 6.05 -14.75
CA VAL A 47 -12.43 4.85 -15.12
C VAL A 47 -11.51 3.67 -15.43
N ALA A 48 -10.48 3.88 -16.25
CA ALA A 48 -9.57 2.83 -16.70
C ALA A 48 -8.83 2.18 -15.51
N LEU A 49 -8.24 2.99 -14.63
CA LEU A 49 -7.55 2.50 -13.43
C LEU A 49 -8.53 1.93 -12.40
N GLY A 50 -9.74 2.48 -12.29
CA GLY A 50 -10.80 1.95 -11.43
C GLY A 50 -11.18 0.52 -11.81
N VAL A 51 -11.39 0.25 -13.11
CA VAL A 51 -11.65 -1.11 -13.61
C VAL A 51 -10.45 -2.03 -13.38
N ALA A 52 -9.23 -1.57 -13.67
CA ALA A 52 -8.01 -2.34 -13.46
C ALA A 52 -7.82 -2.74 -11.97
N LYS A 53 -8.11 -1.83 -11.05
CA LYS A 53 -8.04 -2.08 -9.59
C LYS A 53 -9.15 -3.01 -9.11
N LEU A 54 -10.33 -2.94 -9.69
CA LEU A 54 -11.40 -3.90 -9.38
C LEU A 54 -11.01 -5.32 -9.81
N LEU A 55 -10.41 -5.48 -10.98
CA LEU A 55 -9.89 -6.75 -11.46
C LEU A 55 -8.75 -7.26 -10.54
N ASP A 56 -7.82 -6.39 -10.13
CA ASP A 56 -6.77 -6.72 -9.16
C ASP A 56 -7.35 -7.20 -7.82
N PHE A 57 -8.37 -6.52 -7.31
CA PHE A 57 -9.04 -6.93 -6.07
C PHE A 57 -9.65 -8.33 -6.21
N CYS A 58 -10.44 -8.57 -7.26
CA CYS A 58 -11.02 -9.88 -7.53
C CYS A 58 -9.93 -10.96 -7.66
N PHE A 59 -8.89 -10.69 -8.44
CA PHE A 59 -7.80 -11.64 -8.67
C PHE A 59 -7.02 -11.96 -7.38
N SER A 60 -6.84 -11.00 -6.50
CA SER A 60 -6.09 -11.19 -5.25
C SER A 60 -6.70 -12.24 -4.33
N LEU A 61 -8.03 -12.46 -4.42
CA LEU A 61 -8.73 -13.49 -3.65
C LEU A 61 -8.34 -14.91 -4.09
N PHE A 62 -7.87 -15.06 -5.32
CA PHE A 62 -7.51 -16.35 -5.91
C PHE A 62 -6.00 -16.59 -5.99
N ALA A 63 -5.16 -15.60 -5.69
CA ALA A 63 -3.70 -15.69 -5.86
C ALA A 63 -3.08 -16.90 -5.13
N GLY A 64 -3.49 -17.17 -3.89
CA GLY A 64 -3.04 -18.34 -3.14
C GLY A 64 -3.51 -19.66 -3.78
N ALA A 65 -4.76 -19.73 -4.22
CA ALA A 65 -5.31 -20.92 -4.89
C ALA A 65 -4.60 -21.21 -6.22
N ILE A 66 -4.19 -20.15 -6.95
CA ILE A 66 -3.46 -20.30 -8.20
C ILE A 66 -2.09 -20.96 -7.93
N ILE A 67 -1.35 -20.51 -6.91
CA ILE A 67 -0.05 -21.07 -6.54
C ILE A 67 -0.19 -22.55 -6.14
N GLU A 68 -1.26 -22.91 -5.43
CA GLU A 68 -1.50 -24.30 -5.00
C GLU A 68 -1.91 -25.24 -6.14
N LYS A 69 -2.62 -24.76 -7.16
CA LYS A 69 -3.20 -25.60 -8.22
C LYS A 69 -2.39 -25.58 -9.51
N VAL A 70 -1.70 -24.48 -9.82
CA VAL A 70 -1.02 -24.31 -11.11
C VAL A 70 0.44 -24.71 -10.99
N LYS A 71 0.81 -25.80 -11.64
CA LYS A 71 2.18 -26.29 -11.74
C LYS A 71 2.91 -25.59 -12.90
N ILE A 72 3.88 -24.74 -12.59
CA ILE A 72 4.66 -24.01 -13.61
C ILE A 72 5.95 -24.72 -13.97
N GLY A 73 6.62 -25.37 -13.03
CA GLY A 73 7.94 -25.95 -13.23
C GLY A 73 8.14 -27.27 -12.50
N LYS A 74 9.39 -27.77 -12.52
CA LYS A 74 9.82 -28.98 -11.82
C LYS A 74 10.32 -28.67 -10.39
N THR A 75 10.53 -27.40 -10.05
CA THR A 75 10.97 -26.91 -8.76
C THR A 75 9.76 -26.72 -7.80
N GLY A 76 9.99 -26.24 -6.60
CA GLY A 76 8.92 -25.99 -5.62
C GLY A 76 7.83 -25.04 -6.14
N LYS A 77 6.64 -25.12 -5.55
CA LYS A 77 5.47 -24.35 -6.00
C LYS A 77 5.69 -22.83 -5.97
N ASN A 78 6.23 -22.33 -4.87
CA ASN A 78 6.46 -20.88 -4.70
C ASN A 78 7.67 -20.40 -5.51
N GLN A 79 8.73 -21.19 -5.52
CA GLN A 79 9.97 -20.92 -6.23
C GLN A 79 9.73 -20.75 -7.74
N SER A 80 8.93 -21.62 -8.34
CA SER A 80 8.62 -21.58 -9.78
C SER A 80 7.92 -20.30 -10.19
N TRP A 81 7.01 -19.77 -9.35
CA TRP A 81 6.35 -18.50 -9.59
C TRP A 81 7.31 -17.31 -9.53
N LEU A 82 8.29 -17.31 -8.61
CA LEU A 82 9.31 -16.26 -8.55
C LEU A 82 10.22 -16.30 -9.78
N TYR A 83 10.60 -17.48 -10.27
CA TYR A 83 11.46 -17.61 -11.48
C TYR A 83 10.75 -17.13 -12.75
N LEU A 84 9.52 -17.48 -12.96
CA LEU A 84 8.75 -17.04 -14.13
C LEU A 84 8.29 -15.59 -13.97
N GLY A 85 7.70 -15.27 -12.83
CA GLY A 85 7.01 -14.00 -12.59
C GLY A 85 7.95 -12.80 -12.64
N ARG A 86 9.23 -12.95 -12.29
CA ARG A 86 10.22 -11.86 -12.34
C ARG A 86 10.36 -11.23 -13.73
N TRP A 87 10.30 -12.04 -14.79
CA TRP A 87 10.43 -11.55 -16.16
C TRP A 87 9.13 -10.94 -16.69
N ILE A 88 8.00 -11.59 -16.41
CA ILE A 88 6.68 -11.05 -16.77
C ILE A 88 6.46 -9.71 -16.06
N LEU A 89 6.87 -9.61 -14.79
CA LEU A 89 6.79 -8.37 -14.01
C LEU A 89 7.67 -7.27 -14.61
N ALA A 90 8.91 -7.61 -15.00
CA ALA A 90 9.81 -6.66 -15.64
C ALA A 90 9.21 -6.08 -16.94
N VAL A 91 8.66 -6.96 -17.79
CA VAL A 91 7.98 -6.53 -19.02
C VAL A 91 6.75 -5.67 -18.71
N SER A 92 5.95 -6.02 -17.70
CA SER A 92 4.76 -5.26 -17.32
C SER A 92 5.12 -3.87 -16.79
N ILE A 93 6.17 -3.74 -15.97
CA ILE A 93 6.68 -2.44 -15.50
C ILE A 93 7.11 -1.57 -16.67
N MET A 94 7.86 -2.13 -17.62
CA MET A 94 8.33 -1.38 -18.77
C MET A 94 7.20 -0.98 -19.71
N ALA A 95 6.20 -1.85 -19.90
CA ALA A 95 5.02 -1.54 -20.70
C ALA A 95 4.14 -0.45 -20.06
N GLU A 96 4.04 -0.43 -18.73
CA GLU A 96 3.26 0.56 -17.97
C GLU A 96 3.77 1.99 -18.16
N VAL A 97 5.09 2.17 -18.19
CA VAL A 97 5.74 3.49 -18.35
C VAL A 97 6.27 3.74 -19.76
N CYS A 98 5.84 2.93 -20.74
CA CYS A 98 6.22 3.11 -22.14
C CYS A 98 5.58 4.38 -22.71
N ASN A 99 6.38 5.20 -23.36
CA ASN A 99 5.89 6.42 -24.01
C ASN A 99 5.11 6.07 -25.28
N THR A 100 3.80 6.01 -25.14
CA THR A 100 2.86 5.77 -26.25
C THR A 100 2.15 7.06 -26.70
N SER A 101 2.69 8.25 -26.37
CA SER A 101 2.05 9.55 -26.65
C SER A 101 1.74 9.78 -28.14
N ALA A 102 2.52 9.21 -29.05
CA ALA A 102 2.27 9.29 -30.49
C ALA A 102 1.11 8.39 -30.97
N ALA A 103 0.64 7.45 -30.15
CA ALA A 103 -0.45 6.55 -30.52
C ALA A 103 -1.85 7.17 -30.28
N PRO A 104 -2.90 6.67 -30.94
CA PRO A 104 -4.27 7.06 -30.64
C PRO A 104 -4.63 6.87 -29.17
N LEU A 105 -5.54 7.69 -28.63
CA LEU A 105 -5.93 7.67 -27.21
C LEU A 105 -6.33 6.27 -26.70
N ILE A 106 -7.08 5.53 -27.50
CA ILE A 106 -7.52 4.18 -27.13
C ILE A 106 -6.34 3.21 -26.93
N VAL A 107 -5.29 3.35 -27.72
CA VAL A 107 -4.08 2.51 -27.60
C VAL A 107 -3.29 2.89 -26.34
N ARG A 108 -3.14 4.21 -26.06
CA ARG A 108 -2.48 4.70 -24.83
C ARG A 108 -3.18 4.15 -23.59
N VAL A 109 -4.51 4.27 -23.54
CA VAL A 109 -5.33 3.78 -22.42
C VAL A 109 -5.26 2.26 -22.31
N ALA A 110 -5.34 1.53 -23.43
CA ALA A 110 -5.30 0.07 -23.44
C ALA A 110 -3.94 -0.46 -22.95
N VAL A 111 -2.82 0.06 -23.47
CA VAL A 111 -1.48 -0.37 -23.06
C VAL A 111 -1.27 -0.10 -21.57
N LEU A 112 -1.59 1.10 -21.10
CA LEU A 112 -1.47 1.46 -19.69
C LEU A 112 -2.33 0.56 -18.80
N SER A 113 -3.61 0.39 -19.12
CA SER A 113 -4.54 -0.35 -18.28
C SER A 113 -4.24 -1.85 -18.24
N VAL A 114 -3.86 -2.43 -19.38
CA VAL A 114 -3.51 -3.86 -19.44
C VAL A 114 -2.21 -4.12 -18.67
N SER A 115 -1.15 -3.34 -18.94
CA SER A 115 0.13 -3.49 -18.23
C SER A 115 -0.02 -3.31 -16.72
N TYR A 116 -0.77 -2.28 -16.30
CA TYR A 116 -1.08 -2.01 -14.90
C TYR A 116 -1.87 -3.17 -14.25
N THR A 117 -2.87 -3.72 -14.94
CA THR A 117 -3.65 -4.86 -14.45
C THR A 117 -2.77 -6.10 -14.29
N VAL A 118 -1.99 -6.45 -15.32
CA VAL A 118 -1.08 -7.60 -15.29
C VAL A 118 -0.07 -7.46 -14.16
N LEU A 119 0.53 -6.27 -14.02
CA LEU A 119 1.48 -5.96 -12.96
C LEU A 119 0.87 -6.21 -11.58
N ASN A 120 -0.29 -5.62 -11.29
CA ASN A 120 -0.92 -5.75 -9.97
C ASN A 120 -1.39 -7.18 -9.68
N CYS A 121 -1.96 -7.89 -10.66
CA CYS A 121 -2.34 -9.30 -10.51
C CYS A 121 -1.11 -10.18 -10.21
N LEU A 122 -0.02 -9.97 -10.95
CA LEU A 122 1.21 -10.71 -10.75
C LEU A 122 1.87 -10.40 -9.39
N MET A 123 1.79 -9.14 -8.94
CA MET A 123 2.26 -8.74 -7.62
C MET A 123 1.60 -9.54 -6.49
N ASN A 124 0.29 -9.82 -6.57
CA ASN A 124 -0.41 -10.64 -5.58
C ASN A 124 0.18 -12.07 -5.52
N ILE A 125 0.46 -12.66 -6.69
CA ILE A 125 1.07 -13.99 -6.78
C ILE A 125 2.49 -13.96 -6.22
N LEU A 126 3.33 -13.02 -6.67
CA LEU A 126 4.73 -12.95 -6.26
C LEU A 126 4.89 -12.65 -4.77
N GLN A 127 4.02 -11.81 -4.20
CA GLN A 127 4.01 -11.55 -2.77
C GLN A 127 3.67 -12.81 -1.97
N THR A 128 2.65 -13.55 -2.39
CA THR A 128 2.26 -14.81 -1.75
C THR A 128 3.35 -15.86 -1.88
N ALA A 129 3.94 -16.01 -3.08
CA ALA A 129 5.06 -16.90 -3.34
C ALA A 129 6.31 -16.54 -2.51
N TYR A 130 6.63 -15.25 -2.37
CA TYR A 130 7.73 -14.79 -1.53
C TYR A 130 7.56 -15.20 -0.07
N TYR A 131 6.37 -15.00 0.52
CA TYR A 131 6.13 -15.43 1.90
C TYR A 131 6.18 -16.95 2.05
N GLY A 132 5.78 -17.70 1.03
CA GLY A 132 5.94 -19.16 0.99
C GLY A 132 7.42 -19.57 0.98
N VAL A 133 8.24 -18.93 0.16
CA VAL A 133 9.70 -19.13 0.12
C VAL A 133 10.34 -18.71 1.43
N LEU A 134 9.96 -17.57 2.00
CA LEU A 134 10.48 -17.11 3.30
C LEU A 134 10.19 -18.14 4.40
N ALA A 135 8.98 -18.69 4.42
CA ALA A 135 8.63 -19.74 5.38
C ALA A 135 9.44 -21.01 5.18
N ALA A 136 9.69 -21.43 3.93
CA ALA A 136 10.48 -22.61 3.61
C ALA A 136 11.96 -22.42 3.98
N VAL A 137 12.56 -21.26 3.69
CA VAL A 137 13.97 -20.96 3.98
C VAL A 137 14.22 -20.77 5.47
N ALA A 138 13.33 -20.08 6.18
CA ALA A 138 13.46 -19.86 7.62
C ALA A 138 13.15 -21.13 8.44
N GLY A 139 12.38 -22.07 7.90
CA GLY A 139 11.89 -23.24 8.61
C GLY A 139 11.01 -22.87 9.82
N PRO A 140 10.95 -23.75 10.85
CA PRO A 140 10.16 -23.49 12.06
C PRO A 140 10.77 -22.45 12.99
N ASN A 141 11.99 -21.95 12.70
CA ASN A 141 12.72 -21.04 13.57
C ASN A 141 12.21 -19.60 13.44
N MET A 142 11.49 -19.12 14.46
CA MET A 142 10.98 -17.74 14.51
C MET A 142 12.10 -16.68 14.52
N ALA A 143 13.28 -16.98 15.07
CA ALA A 143 14.40 -16.03 15.06
C ALA A 143 14.92 -15.80 13.63
N ASN A 144 14.95 -16.84 12.79
CA ASN A 144 15.30 -16.71 11.37
C ASN A 144 14.28 -15.84 10.62
N ARG A 145 12.97 -16.09 10.81
CA ARG A 145 11.89 -15.28 10.19
C ARG A 145 12.01 -13.82 10.57
N ASN A 146 12.19 -13.54 11.85
CA ASN A 146 12.35 -12.18 12.36
C ASN A 146 13.59 -11.50 11.76
N ALA A 147 14.73 -12.20 11.71
CA ALA A 147 15.97 -11.66 11.13
C ALA A 147 15.81 -11.29 9.65
N MET A 148 15.14 -12.14 8.85
CA MET A 148 14.86 -11.91 7.44
C MET A 148 13.93 -10.70 7.25
N THR A 149 12.84 -10.61 8.03
CA THR A 149 11.88 -9.49 7.97
C THR A 149 12.51 -8.17 8.41
N ILE A 150 13.31 -8.17 9.49
CA ILE A 150 14.04 -6.98 9.94
C ILE A 150 15.02 -6.51 8.85
N ASN A 151 15.72 -7.44 8.21
CA ASN A 151 16.64 -7.08 7.13
C ASN A 151 15.90 -6.52 5.90
N MET A 152 14.75 -7.09 5.54
CA MET A 152 13.88 -6.54 4.50
C MET A 152 13.46 -5.10 4.82
N THR A 153 13.05 -4.83 6.06
CA THR A 153 12.67 -3.48 6.49
C THR A 153 13.85 -2.49 6.40
N ARG A 154 15.05 -2.92 6.79
CA ARG A 154 16.28 -2.08 6.67
C ARG A 154 16.58 -1.74 5.22
N GLN A 155 16.52 -2.71 4.32
CA GLN A 155 16.74 -2.48 2.89
C GLN A 155 15.63 -1.59 2.30
N SER A 156 14.38 -1.80 2.68
CA SER A 156 13.24 -0.98 2.25
C SER A 156 13.39 0.48 2.66
N THR A 157 13.98 0.77 3.83
CA THR A 157 14.26 2.15 4.25
C THR A 157 15.24 2.85 3.32
N VAL A 158 16.33 2.16 2.93
CA VAL A 158 17.30 2.70 1.95
C VAL A 158 16.63 2.94 0.60
N ILE A 159 15.81 2.00 0.15
CA ILE A 159 15.07 2.10 -1.12
C ILE A 159 14.11 3.29 -1.09
N THR A 160 13.41 3.53 0.01
CA THR A 160 12.50 4.67 0.15
C THR A 160 13.25 6.00 -0.04
N ILE A 161 14.45 6.11 0.50
CA ILE A 161 15.31 7.29 0.30
C ILE A 161 15.66 7.46 -1.18
N ILE A 162 16.06 6.37 -1.86
CA ILE A 162 16.37 6.40 -3.31
C ILE A 162 15.14 6.81 -4.11
N CYS A 163 13.96 6.25 -3.79
CA CYS A 163 12.70 6.58 -4.48
C CYS A 163 12.29 8.05 -4.30
N SER A 164 12.70 8.71 -3.21
CA SER A 164 12.43 10.14 -3.00
C SER A 164 13.07 11.04 -4.07
N PHE A 165 14.07 10.57 -4.79
CA PHE A 165 14.73 11.30 -5.88
C PHE A 165 14.06 11.12 -7.25
N ILE A 166 13.02 10.28 -7.38
CA ILE A 166 12.33 10.08 -8.67
C ILE A 166 11.87 11.40 -9.29
N PRO A 167 11.23 12.35 -8.58
CA PRO A 167 10.82 13.63 -9.18
C PRO A 167 11.98 14.39 -9.82
N THR A 168 13.13 14.42 -9.15
CA THR A 168 14.35 15.03 -9.71
C THR A 168 14.84 14.26 -10.95
N PHE A 169 14.93 12.95 -10.91
CA PHE A 169 15.41 12.16 -12.05
C PHE A 169 14.51 12.29 -13.27
N VAL A 170 13.20 12.21 -13.12
CA VAL A 170 12.27 12.34 -14.26
C VAL A 170 12.23 13.75 -14.84
N THR A 171 12.69 14.77 -14.09
CA THR A 171 12.72 16.17 -14.55
C THR A 171 14.05 16.54 -15.20
N VAL A 172 15.18 16.09 -14.59
CA VAL A 172 16.52 16.58 -14.96
C VAL A 172 17.15 15.77 -16.11
N LEU A 173 16.75 14.52 -16.29
CA LEU A 173 17.31 13.69 -17.37
C LEU A 173 17.01 14.27 -18.76
N PRO A 174 17.96 14.18 -19.72
CA PRO A 174 17.87 14.85 -21.01
C PRO A 174 17.06 14.10 -22.09
N PHE A 175 16.22 13.12 -21.70
CA PHE A 175 15.51 12.26 -22.66
C PHE A 175 14.02 12.66 -22.82
N GLY A 176 13.60 13.80 -22.26
CA GLY A 176 12.25 14.34 -22.42
C GLY A 176 11.18 13.35 -21.92
N ASN A 177 10.19 13.07 -22.75
CA ASN A 177 9.07 12.17 -22.43
C ASN A 177 9.48 10.71 -22.12
N TRP A 178 10.73 10.32 -22.36
CA TRP A 178 11.28 9.01 -22.03
C TRP A 178 11.90 8.94 -20.63
N ASN A 179 12.00 10.05 -19.91
CA ASN A 179 12.62 10.08 -18.59
C ASN A 179 11.98 9.08 -17.62
N TYR A 180 10.65 8.98 -17.58
CA TYR A 180 9.95 8.00 -16.73
C TYR A 180 10.34 6.57 -17.08
N PHE A 181 10.40 6.24 -18.37
CA PHE A 181 10.80 4.92 -18.85
C PHE A 181 12.23 4.58 -18.44
N ILE A 182 13.17 5.51 -18.61
CA ILE A 182 14.59 5.30 -18.28
C ILE A 182 14.78 5.15 -16.78
N VAL A 183 14.14 5.97 -15.96
CA VAL A 183 14.21 5.85 -14.49
C VAL A 183 13.62 4.51 -14.04
N ALA A 184 12.46 4.12 -14.57
CA ALA A 184 11.84 2.84 -14.26
C ALA A 184 12.73 1.66 -14.73
N PHE A 185 13.34 1.75 -15.89
CA PHE A 185 14.26 0.73 -16.41
C PHE A 185 15.45 0.52 -15.47
N VAL A 186 16.13 1.60 -15.07
CA VAL A 186 17.27 1.53 -14.14
C VAL A 186 16.86 0.95 -12.80
N PHE A 187 15.72 1.37 -12.27
CA PHE A 187 15.21 0.90 -10.97
C PHE A 187 14.73 -0.55 -11.02
N MET A 188 14.24 -0.99 -12.18
CA MET A 188 13.77 -2.36 -12.37
C MET A 188 14.92 -3.36 -12.51
N LEU A 189 16.08 -2.96 -13.08
CA LEU A 189 17.20 -3.85 -13.38
C LEU A 189 17.60 -4.81 -12.25
N PRO A 190 17.76 -4.41 -11.00
CA PRO A 190 18.18 -5.31 -9.92
C PRO A 190 17.10 -6.32 -9.51
N MET A 191 15.81 -6.05 -9.76
CA MET A 191 14.68 -6.84 -9.27
C MET A 191 14.64 -8.28 -9.82
N PRO A 192 14.78 -8.56 -11.14
CA PRO A 192 14.75 -9.93 -11.63
C PRO A 192 15.88 -10.80 -11.08
N PHE A 193 17.04 -10.21 -10.82
CA PHE A 193 18.17 -10.93 -10.23
C PHE A 193 17.91 -11.20 -8.74
N ALA A 194 17.36 -10.24 -8.01
CA ALA A 194 16.99 -10.41 -6.60
C ALA A 194 15.92 -11.51 -6.43
N LEU A 195 14.84 -11.47 -7.20
CA LEU A 195 13.79 -12.50 -7.16
C LEU A 195 14.34 -13.87 -7.56
N GLY A 196 15.25 -13.93 -8.52
CA GLY A 196 15.94 -15.17 -8.89
C GLY A 196 16.85 -15.71 -7.79
N ALA A 197 17.57 -14.85 -7.09
CA ALA A 197 18.40 -15.23 -5.93
C ALA A 197 17.54 -15.71 -4.75
N ILE A 198 16.42 -15.04 -4.47
CA ILE A 198 15.44 -15.45 -3.45
C ILE A 198 14.89 -16.84 -3.80
N ALA A 199 14.47 -17.04 -5.04
CA ALA A 199 13.99 -18.34 -5.50
C ALA A 199 15.04 -19.44 -5.29
N LYS A 200 16.30 -19.17 -5.63
CA LYS A 200 17.41 -20.11 -5.46
C LYS A 200 17.68 -20.47 -4.00
N CYS A 201 17.43 -19.59 -3.04
CA CYS A 201 17.56 -19.91 -1.60
C CYS A 201 16.59 -20.98 -1.14
N ALA A 202 15.50 -21.22 -1.89
CA ALA A 202 14.50 -22.25 -1.58
C ALA A 202 14.79 -23.61 -2.23
N ASP A 203 15.92 -23.75 -2.95
CA ASP A 203 16.29 -25.02 -3.59
C ASP A 203 16.30 -26.17 -2.56
N GLY A 204 15.50 -27.22 -2.83
CA GLY A 204 15.35 -28.36 -1.94
C GLY A 204 14.54 -28.11 -0.65
N LYS A 205 14.07 -26.87 -0.42
CA LYS A 205 13.32 -26.50 0.79
C LYS A 205 11.84 -26.21 0.50
N ASP A 206 11.51 -25.80 -0.73
CA ASP A 206 10.13 -25.49 -1.13
C ASP A 206 9.36 -26.77 -1.50
N VAL A 207 8.06 -26.76 -1.19
CA VAL A 207 7.19 -27.94 -1.32
C VAL A 207 6.68 -28.06 -2.75
N PRO A 208 6.63 -29.28 -3.35
CA PRO A 208 6.00 -29.49 -4.65
C PRO A 208 4.50 -29.16 -4.66
N VAL A 209 3.95 -28.81 -5.83
CA VAL A 209 2.51 -28.58 -6.00
C VAL A 209 1.74 -29.85 -5.61
N GLY A 210 0.73 -29.69 -4.75
CA GLY A 210 -0.14 -30.79 -4.30
C GLY A 210 0.40 -31.64 -3.13
N ALA A 211 1.60 -31.37 -2.62
CA ALA A 211 2.16 -32.14 -1.50
C ALA A 211 1.68 -31.67 -0.12
N THR A 212 1.18 -30.46 0.01
CA THR A 212 0.46 -30.00 1.20
C THR A 212 -1.00 -30.36 1.05
N GLY A 213 -1.49 -31.27 1.91
CA GLY A 213 -2.94 -31.49 2.05
C GLY A 213 -3.62 -30.14 2.22
N SER A 214 -4.82 -30.00 1.66
CA SER A 214 -5.59 -28.76 1.65
C SER A 214 -5.56 -28.11 3.02
N VAL A 215 -4.73 -27.07 3.18
CA VAL A 215 -4.95 -26.11 4.26
C VAL A 215 -6.37 -25.63 4.03
N ASN A 216 -7.26 -25.80 4.99
CA ASN A 216 -8.64 -25.32 4.92
C ASN A 216 -8.60 -23.85 4.52
N GLN A 217 -8.73 -23.60 3.21
CA GLN A 217 -8.82 -22.25 2.71
C GLN A 217 -10.17 -21.75 3.23
N VAL A 218 -10.09 -20.77 4.12
CA VAL A 218 -11.27 -20.06 4.59
C VAL A 218 -12.02 -19.56 3.36
N GLY A 219 -13.23 -20.03 3.15
CA GLY A 219 -14.03 -19.63 2.02
C GLY A 219 -14.33 -18.14 2.05
N ILE A 220 -14.37 -17.49 0.88
CA ILE A 220 -14.74 -16.07 0.80
C ILE A 220 -16.11 -15.83 1.46
N GLY A 221 -17.05 -16.77 1.32
CA GLY A 221 -18.34 -16.73 2.01
C GLY A 221 -18.23 -16.73 3.53
N ASP A 222 -17.28 -17.48 4.10
CA ASP A 222 -17.04 -17.51 5.54
C ASP A 222 -16.43 -16.22 6.05
N MET A 223 -15.57 -15.58 5.22
CA MET A 223 -15.02 -14.25 5.56
C MET A 223 -16.11 -13.19 5.62
N PHE A 224 -16.99 -13.12 4.61
CA PHE A 224 -18.12 -12.18 4.62
C PHE A 224 -19.15 -12.52 5.69
N GLY A 225 -19.45 -13.81 5.89
CA GLY A 225 -20.35 -14.25 6.95
C GLY A 225 -19.86 -13.87 8.34
N THR A 226 -18.55 -14.00 8.60
CA THR A 226 -17.90 -13.60 9.86
C THR A 226 -17.93 -12.07 10.03
N LEU A 227 -17.59 -11.33 8.97
CA LEU A 227 -17.60 -9.86 8.97
C LEU A 227 -18.97 -9.31 9.35
N LEU A 228 -20.05 -9.80 8.69
CA LEU A 228 -21.40 -9.30 8.91
C LEU A 228 -21.97 -9.70 10.30
N LYS A 229 -21.56 -10.83 10.84
CA LYS A 229 -22.01 -11.31 12.17
C LYS A 229 -21.23 -10.71 13.33
N ASN A 230 -20.06 -10.12 13.08
CA ASN A 230 -19.25 -9.47 14.12
C ASN A 230 -19.30 -7.94 13.98
N PRO A 231 -20.13 -7.24 14.78
CA PRO A 231 -20.31 -5.81 14.63
C PRO A 231 -19.03 -5.00 14.88
N GLN A 232 -18.14 -5.47 15.78
CA GLN A 232 -16.88 -4.77 16.04
C GLN A 232 -15.88 -4.93 14.89
N MET A 233 -15.85 -6.09 14.25
CA MET A 233 -15.05 -6.34 13.04
C MET A 233 -15.57 -5.53 11.85
N LEU A 234 -16.91 -5.42 11.70
CA LEU A 234 -17.53 -4.60 10.67
C LEU A 234 -17.17 -3.12 10.83
N VAL A 235 -17.18 -2.60 12.07
CA VAL A 235 -16.76 -1.21 12.37
C VAL A 235 -15.31 -1.01 11.97
N LEU A 236 -14.40 -1.91 12.33
CA LEU A 236 -12.99 -1.80 11.93
C LEU A 236 -12.83 -1.83 10.40
N PHE A 237 -13.51 -2.76 9.75
CA PHE A 237 -13.48 -2.87 8.28
C PHE A 237 -13.90 -1.57 7.59
N LEU A 238 -15.01 -0.97 8.04
CA LEU A 238 -15.50 0.31 7.51
C LEU A 238 -14.55 1.46 7.81
N VAL A 239 -14.07 1.57 9.06
CA VAL A 239 -13.13 2.64 9.46
C VAL A 239 -11.86 2.61 8.64
N PHE A 240 -11.22 1.45 8.50
CA PHE A 240 -10.00 1.34 7.72
C PHE A 240 -10.24 1.49 6.22
N THR A 241 -11.42 1.08 5.71
CA THR A 241 -11.80 1.36 4.32
C THR A 241 -11.91 2.87 4.07
N ILE A 242 -12.61 3.60 4.92
CA ILE A 242 -12.76 5.06 4.84
C ILE A 242 -11.39 5.74 4.95
N LEU A 243 -10.55 5.29 5.88
CA LEU A 243 -9.19 5.79 6.05
C LEU A 243 -8.36 5.65 4.76
N TYR A 244 -8.37 4.46 4.16
CA TYR A 244 -7.62 4.23 2.92
C TYR A 244 -8.23 4.96 1.72
N ILE A 245 -9.55 5.17 1.66
CA ILE A 245 -10.16 6.06 0.66
C ILE A 245 -9.57 7.46 0.77
N ALA A 246 -9.51 8.04 1.98
CA ALA A 246 -8.90 9.36 2.18
C ALA A 246 -7.42 9.39 1.73
N GLN A 247 -6.65 8.38 2.14
CA GLN A 247 -5.24 8.27 1.82
C GLN A 247 -4.99 8.23 0.31
N PHE A 248 -5.68 7.36 -0.41
CA PHE A 248 -5.46 7.21 -1.84
C PHE A 248 -6.10 8.33 -2.68
N THR A 249 -7.16 8.99 -2.19
CA THR A 249 -7.68 10.22 -2.82
C THR A 249 -6.64 11.35 -2.77
N TYR A 250 -6.02 11.57 -1.61
CA TYR A 250 -4.91 12.51 -1.48
C TYR A 250 -3.72 12.11 -2.35
N GLN A 251 -3.28 10.85 -2.28
CA GLN A 251 -2.13 10.36 -3.02
C GLN A 251 -2.29 10.41 -4.54
N ALA A 252 -3.50 10.30 -5.05
CA ALA A 252 -3.78 10.41 -6.48
C ALA A 252 -3.40 11.78 -7.07
N ASN A 253 -3.48 12.82 -6.25
CA ASN A 253 -3.41 14.21 -6.73
C ASN A 253 -2.24 15.03 -6.16
N TYR A 254 -1.59 14.61 -5.05
CA TYR A 254 -0.61 15.47 -4.37
C TYR A 254 0.61 15.83 -5.22
N THR A 255 0.95 15.04 -6.24
CA THR A 255 2.05 15.33 -7.18
C THR A 255 1.77 16.58 -8.00
N TYR A 256 0.50 16.82 -8.36
CA TYR A 256 0.09 17.99 -9.13
C TYR A 256 0.23 19.30 -8.32
N TYR A 257 0.26 19.24 -6.98
CA TYR A 257 0.61 20.40 -6.17
C TYR A 257 1.99 20.95 -6.52
N PHE A 258 2.98 20.08 -6.72
CA PHE A 258 4.33 20.49 -7.06
C PHE A 258 4.44 20.95 -8.51
N ILE A 259 3.69 20.35 -9.43
CA ILE A 259 3.73 20.69 -10.84
C ILE A 259 3.01 22.02 -11.10
N TYR A 260 1.79 22.17 -10.61
CA TYR A 260 0.89 23.26 -10.99
C TYR A 260 0.76 24.39 -9.97
N VAL A 261 0.96 24.10 -8.67
CA VAL A 261 0.86 25.12 -7.62
C VAL A 261 2.25 25.65 -7.27
N VAL A 262 3.22 24.78 -7.04
CA VAL A 262 4.61 25.16 -6.73
C VAL A 262 5.37 25.55 -8.00
N GLY A 263 5.01 24.98 -9.16
CA GLY A 263 5.65 25.22 -10.44
C GLY A 263 7.04 24.56 -10.60
N ASP A 264 7.39 23.67 -9.70
CA ASP A 264 8.69 22.99 -9.70
C ASP A 264 8.58 21.58 -9.08
N PHE A 265 8.52 20.59 -9.96
CA PHE A 265 8.37 19.19 -9.54
C PHE A 265 9.57 18.67 -8.75
N THR A 266 10.77 19.22 -8.96
CA THR A 266 11.98 18.81 -8.22
C THR A 266 11.88 19.11 -6.72
N LYS A 267 11.14 20.13 -6.32
CA LYS A 267 10.90 20.48 -4.91
C LYS A 267 10.14 19.40 -4.14
N MET A 268 9.46 18.52 -4.85
CA MET A 268 8.84 17.34 -4.24
C MET A 268 9.89 16.39 -3.63
N THR A 269 11.08 16.30 -4.23
CA THR A 269 12.19 15.51 -3.66
C THR A 269 12.54 15.98 -2.25
N LEU A 270 12.67 17.30 -2.05
CA LEU A 270 12.94 17.85 -0.72
C LEU A 270 11.82 17.53 0.28
N ALA A 271 10.57 17.73 -0.14
CA ALA A 271 9.41 17.44 0.71
C ALA A 271 9.34 15.95 1.10
N THR A 272 9.54 15.04 0.14
CA THR A 272 9.51 13.59 0.39
C THR A 272 10.67 13.12 1.27
N LEU A 273 11.87 13.67 1.10
CA LEU A 273 13.03 13.35 1.96
C LEU A 273 12.81 13.80 3.41
N ILE A 274 12.33 15.03 3.62
CA ILE A 274 12.02 15.52 4.97
C ILE A 274 10.91 14.66 5.60
N ASN A 275 9.85 14.37 4.86
CA ASN A 275 8.76 13.52 5.34
C ASN A 275 9.23 12.09 5.65
N ALA A 276 10.13 11.51 4.86
CA ALA A 276 10.72 10.20 5.14
C ALA A 276 11.54 10.21 6.44
N PHE A 277 12.33 11.27 6.67
CA PHE A 277 13.09 11.43 7.90
C PHE A 277 12.19 11.60 9.13
N VAL A 278 11.16 12.46 9.02
CA VAL A 278 10.16 12.63 10.09
C VAL A 278 9.39 11.32 10.34
N GLY A 279 9.04 10.59 9.28
CA GLY A 279 8.42 9.28 9.38
C GLY A 279 9.29 8.27 10.15
N PHE A 280 10.60 8.26 9.89
CA PHE A 280 11.54 7.43 10.63
C PHE A 280 11.55 7.77 12.14
N LEU A 281 11.64 9.05 12.49
CA LEU A 281 11.56 9.49 13.89
C LEU A 281 10.22 9.17 14.53
N ALA A 282 9.12 9.38 13.79
CA ALA A 282 7.78 9.07 14.26
C ALA A 282 7.60 7.57 14.53
N ALA A 283 8.13 6.69 13.67
CA ALA A 283 8.11 5.25 13.88
C ALA A 283 8.79 4.80 15.19
N MET A 284 9.76 5.56 15.69
CA MET A 284 10.43 5.28 16.96
C MET A 284 9.66 5.81 18.18
N VAL A 285 8.97 6.94 18.03
CA VAL A 285 8.34 7.67 19.15
C VAL A 285 6.85 7.34 19.30
N MET A 286 6.11 7.31 18.18
CA MET A 286 4.64 7.17 18.21
C MET A 286 4.14 5.85 18.82
N PRO A 287 4.78 4.68 18.63
CA PRO A 287 4.37 3.47 19.32
C PRO A 287 4.46 3.55 20.84
N LYS A 288 5.44 4.31 21.38
CA LYS A 288 5.56 4.54 22.84
C LYS A 288 4.42 5.41 23.38
N LEU A 289 4.00 6.42 22.62
CA LEU A 289 2.83 7.23 22.93
C LEU A 289 1.56 6.38 22.84
N GLY A 290 1.45 5.57 21.80
CA GLY A 290 0.30 4.68 21.59
C GLY A 290 0.15 3.62 22.69
N ALA A 291 1.24 3.10 23.24
CA ALA A 291 1.21 2.19 24.36
C ALA A 291 0.59 2.81 25.64
N LYS A 292 0.70 4.14 25.80
CA LYS A 292 0.07 4.87 26.92
C LYS A 292 -1.41 5.20 26.65
N LEU A 293 -1.76 5.48 25.39
CA LEU A 293 -3.13 5.84 25.01
C LEU A 293 -4.05 4.62 24.87
N GLY A 294 -3.48 3.45 24.63
CA GLY A 294 -4.19 2.24 24.21
C GLY A 294 -4.49 2.21 22.72
N LYS A 295 -4.76 1.01 22.17
CA LYS A 295 -4.88 0.73 20.73
C LYS A 295 -5.96 1.58 20.05
N LYS A 296 -7.17 1.62 20.62
CA LYS A 296 -8.28 2.41 20.08
C LYS A 296 -7.96 3.89 20.00
N MET A 297 -7.53 4.49 21.13
CA MET A 297 -7.26 5.92 21.20
C MET A 297 -6.04 6.33 20.36
N SER A 298 -5.07 5.45 20.18
CA SER A 298 -3.95 5.66 19.25
C SER A 298 -4.43 5.80 17.81
N CYS A 299 -5.37 4.95 17.38
CA CYS A 299 -5.97 5.07 16.04
C CYS A 299 -6.74 6.39 15.89
N VAL A 300 -7.62 6.72 16.87
CA VAL A 300 -8.39 7.98 16.84
C VAL A 300 -7.47 9.19 16.79
N PHE A 301 -6.44 9.22 17.65
CA PHE A 301 -5.47 10.32 17.67
C PHE A 301 -4.68 10.43 16.37
N GLY A 302 -4.21 9.30 15.81
CA GLY A 302 -3.53 9.27 14.53
C GLY A 302 -4.39 9.79 13.37
N PHE A 303 -5.66 9.37 13.31
CA PHE A 303 -6.62 9.84 12.30
C PHE A 303 -6.91 11.33 12.43
N LEU A 304 -7.05 11.85 13.66
CA LEU A 304 -7.21 13.27 13.90
C LEU A 304 -5.98 14.08 13.50
N MET A 305 -4.77 13.60 13.79
CA MET A 305 -3.54 14.25 13.33
C MET A 305 -3.49 14.33 11.81
N MET A 306 -3.84 13.24 11.11
CA MET A 306 -3.86 13.20 9.64
C MET A 306 -4.94 14.12 9.07
N SER A 307 -6.12 14.16 9.69
CA SER A 307 -7.22 15.06 9.32
C SER A 307 -6.80 16.52 9.45
N VAL A 308 -6.30 16.91 10.62
CA VAL A 308 -5.86 18.28 10.91
C VAL A 308 -4.74 18.68 9.96
N ALA A 309 -3.78 17.81 9.70
CA ALA A 309 -2.69 18.10 8.76
C ALA A 309 -3.22 18.44 7.37
N LEU A 310 -4.09 17.61 6.78
CA LEU A 310 -4.60 17.86 5.44
C LEU A 310 -5.52 19.10 5.39
N ILE A 311 -6.34 19.31 6.40
CA ILE A 311 -7.18 20.52 6.48
C ILE A 311 -6.29 21.77 6.57
N LEU A 312 -5.25 21.76 7.41
CA LEU A 312 -4.32 22.89 7.52
C LEU A 312 -3.55 23.14 6.21
N VAL A 313 -3.09 22.09 5.52
CA VAL A 313 -2.45 22.25 4.19
C VAL A 313 -3.39 22.92 3.22
N SER A 314 -4.70 22.62 3.25
CA SER A 314 -5.66 23.24 2.33
C SER A 314 -5.77 24.75 2.49
N PHE A 315 -5.49 25.29 3.67
CA PHE A 315 -5.51 26.73 3.95
C PHE A 315 -4.13 27.39 3.83
N PHE A 316 -3.09 26.71 4.31
CA PHE A 316 -1.75 27.30 4.46
C PHE A 316 -0.75 26.86 3.39
N GLY A 317 -1.05 25.81 2.62
CA GLY A 317 -0.15 25.30 1.56
C GLY A 317 -0.08 26.21 0.33
N ALA A 318 -1.18 26.95 0.04
CA ALA A 318 -1.21 27.94 -1.03
C ALA A 318 -2.21 29.09 -0.73
N PRO A 319 -1.94 29.91 0.30
CA PRO A 319 -2.83 31.02 0.64
C PRO A 319 -2.93 32.01 -0.52
N ASN A 320 -4.16 32.38 -0.91
CA ASN A 320 -4.44 33.30 -2.03
C ASN A 320 -3.78 32.86 -3.36
N GLY A 321 -3.58 31.56 -3.55
CA GLY A 321 -2.95 31.02 -4.75
C GLY A 321 -1.41 31.07 -4.78
N VAL A 322 -0.78 31.57 -3.73
CA VAL A 322 0.69 31.65 -3.63
C VAL A 322 1.20 30.40 -2.88
N PRO A 323 2.08 29.58 -3.48
CA PRO A 323 2.57 28.37 -2.85
C PRO A 323 3.41 28.66 -1.61
N ASN A 324 3.13 27.98 -0.50
CA ASN A 324 3.92 28.03 0.72
C ASN A 324 4.50 26.64 1.04
N LEU A 325 5.64 26.34 0.40
CA LEU A 325 6.30 25.03 0.52
C LEU A 325 6.74 24.75 1.96
N THR A 326 7.19 25.75 2.70
CA THR A 326 7.60 25.57 4.10
C THR A 326 6.43 25.13 4.98
N ALA A 327 5.30 25.84 4.88
CA ALA A 327 4.10 25.44 5.61
C ALA A 327 3.63 24.04 5.19
N TYR A 328 3.64 23.74 3.89
CA TYR A 328 3.31 22.40 3.38
C TYR A 328 4.17 21.32 4.03
N ILE A 329 5.50 21.45 4.02
CA ILE A 329 6.43 20.44 4.56
C ILE A 329 6.22 20.26 6.07
N ILE A 330 6.11 21.35 6.83
CA ILE A 330 5.92 21.29 8.29
C ILE A 330 4.60 20.59 8.62
N ILE A 331 3.51 20.98 7.96
CA ILE A 331 2.19 20.41 8.25
C ILE A 331 2.12 18.94 7.80
N MET A 332 2.72 18.58 6.66
CA MET A 332 2.76 17.21 6.18
C MET A 332 3.60 16.28 7.08
N SER A 333 4.52 16.83 7.85
CA SER A 333 5.23 16.10 8.90
C SER A 333 4.26 15.60 10.00
N LEU A 334 3.20 16.36 10.30
CA LEU A 334 2.14 15.92 11.22
C LEU A 334 1.34 14.73 10.66
N LEU A 335 1.08 14.71 9.35
CA LEU A 335 0.44 13.58 8.67
C LEU A 335 1.29 12.30 8.81
N MET A 336 2.61 12.40 8.62
CA MET A 336 3.52 11.27 8.80
C MET A 336 3.49 10.75 10.24
N ALA A 337 3.57 11.64 11.24
CA ALA A 337 3.47 11.26 12.63
C ALA A 337 2.14 10.55 12.94
N GLY A 338 1.02 11.07 12.43
CA GLY A 338 -0.30 10.46 12.56
C GLY A 338 -0.35 9.04 11.98
N THR A 339 0.27 8.82 10.82
CA THR A 339 0.33 7.50 10.18
C THR A 339 1.00 6.46 11.08
N TYR A 340 2.16 6.78 11.66
CA TYR A 340 2.88 5.84 12.54
C TYR A 340 2.23 5.65 13.91
N THR A 341 1.22 6.45 14.27
CA THR A 341 0.47 6.29 15.51
C THR A 341 -0.55 5.16 15.44
N TRP A 342 -1.23 4.96 14.31
CA TRP A 342 -2.26 3.93 14.16
C TRP A 342 -1.77 2.65 13.48
N MET A 343 -0.80 2.76 12.57
CA MET A 343 -0.37 1.65 11.69
C MET A 343 0.01 0.36 12.44
N PRO A 344 0.69 0.40 13.60
CA PRO A 344 1.05 -0.82 14.34
C PRO A 344 -0.16 -1.58 14.91
N TYR A 345 -1.29 -0.91 15.11
CA TYR A 345 -2.44 -1.47 15.81
C TYR A 345 -3.51 -2.06 14.89
N MET A 346 -3.48 -1.78 13.60
CA MET A 346 -4.52 -2.20 12.65
C MET A 346 -4.81 -3.71 12.74
N VAL A 347 -3.82 -4.55 12.51
CA VAL A 347 -3.99 -6.01 12.51
C VAL A 347 -4.39 -6.51 13.90
N VAL A 348 -3.80 -5.93 14.96
CA VAL A 348 -4.08 -6.31 16.35
C VAL A 348 -5.54 -6.04 16.72
N LEU A 349 -6.12 -4.91 16.27
CA LEU A 349 -7.53 -4.62 16.51
C LEU A 349 -8.47 -5.62 15.83
N PHE A 350 -8.14 -6.08 14.61
CA PHE A 350 -8.91 -7.15 13.96
C PHE A 350 -8.82 -8.47 14.74
N LEU A 351 -7.65 -8.81 15.28
CA LEU A 351 -7.48 -9.98 16.15
C LEU A 351 -8.29 -9.84 17.46
N ASP A 352 -8.28 -8.67 18.09
CA ASP A 352 -9.10 -8.39 19.28
C ASP A 352 -10.61 -8.56 18.99
N ALA A 353 -11.07 -8.12 17.81
CA ALA A 353 -12.45 -8.35 17.38
C ALA A 353 -12.73 -9.84 17.11
N GLY A 354 -11.74 -10.62 16.70
CA GLY A 354 -11.81 -12.08 16.59
C GLY A 354 -11.95 -12.75 17.95
N GLU A 355 -11.15 -12.34 18.95
CA GLU A 355 -11.26 -12.82 20.35
C GLU A 355 -12.61 -12.48 20.97
N TYR A 356 -13.12 -11.26 20.74
CA TYR A 356 -14.48 -10.87 21.17
C TYR A 356 -15.55 -11.80 20.59
N PHE A 357 -15.45 -12.14 19.30
CA PHE A 357 -16.43 -13.01 18.64
C PHE A 357 -16.37 -14.45 19.16
N LEU A 358 -15.16 -14.98 19.36
CA LEU A 358 -14.95 -16.29 19.95
C LEU A 358 -15.56 -16.34 21.37
N TYR A 359 -15.30 -15.34 22.21
CA TYR A 359 -15.83 -15.24 23.56
C TYR A 359 -17.37 -15.25 23.57
N LYS A 360 -18.00 -14.49 22.64
CA LYS A 360 -19.46 -14.33 22.56
C LYS A 360 -20.19 -15.51 21.94
N THR A 361 -19.60 -16.17 20.95
CA THR A 361 -20.30 -17.16 20.11
C THR A 361 -19.74 -18.57 20.20
N GLY A 362 -18.55 -18.75 20.78
CA GLY A 362 -17.82 -20.02 20.80
C GLY A 362 -17.21 -20.41 19.42
N LYS A 363 -17.34 -19.56 18.39
CA LYS A 363 -16.77 -19.85 17.06
C LYS A 363 -15.43 -19.20 16.89
N ASP A 364 -14.39 -19.99 16.61
CA ASP A 364 -13.05 -19.47 16.35
C ASP A 364 -12.96 -18.88 14.94
N THR A 365 -12.82 -17.57 14.87
CA THR A 365 -12.70 -16.78 13.63
C THR A 365 -11.42 -15.94 13.58
N ARG A 366 -10.45 -16.20 14.45
CA ARG A 366 -9.21 -15.39 14.58
C ARG A 366 -8.38 -15.40 13.30
N ALA A 367 -8.28 -16.53 12.61
CA ALA A 367 -7.60 -16.62 11.32
C ALA A 367 -8.30 -15.77 10.24
N ILE A 368 -9.65 -15.77 10.24
CA ILE A 368 -10.46 -14.92 9.35
C ILE A 368 -10.25 -13.43 9.69
N ALA A 369 -10.21 -13.09 10.97
CA ALA A 369 -10.01 -11.74 11.45
C ALA A 369 -8.69 -11.14 10.95
N ALA A 370 -7.59 -11.89 11.04
CA ALA A 370 -6.30 -11.46 10.49
C ALA A 370 -6.35 -11.22 8.97
N GLY A 371 -7.05 -12.08 8.22
CA GLY A 371 -7.23 -11.94 6.77
C GLY A 371 -8.06 -10.72 6.38
N LEU A 372 -9.05 -10.35 7.20
CA LEU A 372 -9.94 -9.20 6.98
C LEU A 372 -9.25 -7.84 7.19
N ALA A 373 -8.03 -7.79 7.71
CA ALA A 373 -7.25 -6.56 7.80
C ALA A 373 -6.76 -6.06 6.42
N SER A 374 -6.59 -6.94 5.43
CA SER A 374 -6.04 -6.57 4.11
C SER A 374 -7.05 -5.94 3.12
N PRO A 375 -8.30 -6.46 2.95
CA PRO A 375 -9.25 -5.94 1.98
C PRO A 375 -9.59 -4.45 2.08
N PRO A 376 -9.67 -3.81 3.27
CA PRO A 376 -9.91 -2.37 3.39
C PRO A 376 -8.94 -1.53 2.58
N MET A 377 -7.66 -1.88 2.57
CA MET A 377 -6.63 -1.16 1.81
C MET A 377 -6.90 -1.27 0.30
N LYS A 378 -7.25 -2.44 -0.21
CA LYS A 378 -7.51 -2.64 -1.65
C LYS A 378 -8.77 -1.91 -2.12
N ILE A 379 -9.85 -1.96 -1.33
CA ILE A 379 -11.07 -1.20 -1.60
C ILE A 379 -10.76 0.29 -1.57
N GLY A 380 -10.07 0.76 -0.52
CA GLY A 380 -9.67 2.15 -0.37
C GLY A 380 -8.79 2.65 -1.51
N MET A 381 -7.83 1.83 -1.97
CA MET A 381 -6.99 2.15 -3.12
C MET A 381 -7.80 2.30 -4.41
N THR A 382 -8.75 1.38 -4.66
CA THR A 382 -9.62 1.42 -5.85
C THR A 382 -10.49 2.66 -5.84
N VAL A 383 -11.24 2.87 -4.75
CA VAL A 383 -12.18 3.99 -4.64
C VAL A 383 -11.44 5.32 -4.54
N GLY A 384 -10.39 5.40 -3.73
CA GLY A 384 -9.64 6.63 -3.48
C GLY A 384 -8.92 7.15 -4.72
N ASN A 385 -8.19 6.30 -5.45
CA ASN A 385 -7.54 6.73 -6.70
C ASN A 385 -8.54 7.19 -7.76
N THR A 386 -9.63 6.44 -7.92
CA THR A 386 -10.70 6.81 -8.87
C THR A 386 -11.35 8.14 -8.48
N LEU A 387 -11.68 8.30 -7.19
CA LEU A 387 -12.26 9.53 -6.66
C LEU A 387 -11.31 10.72 -6.83
N GLY A 388 -10.02 10.56 -6.51
CA GLY A 388 -9.02 11.61 -6.65
C GLY A 388 -8.94 12.15 -8.09
N LEU A 389 -8.79 11.26 -9.07
CA LEU A 389 -8.73 11.64 -10.48
C LEU A 389 -10.06 12.22 -11.00
N ALA A 390 -11.20 11.68 -10.57
CA ALA A 390 -12.50 12.21 -10.93
C ALA A 390 -12.71 13.65 -10.40
N LEU A 391 -12.31 13.90 -9.15
CA LEU A 391 -12.34 15.21 -8.54
C LEU A 391 -11.41 16.20 -9.24
N LEU A 392 -10.21 15.76 -9.63
CA LEU A 392 -9.26 16.56 -10.39
C LEU A 392 -9.87 16.96 -11.74
N SER A 393 -10.50 16.01 -12.44
CA SER A 393 -11.21 16.30 -13.69
C SER A 393 -12.37 17.28 -13.48
N ALA A 394 -13.14 17.14 -12.39
CA ALA A 394 -14.30 17.97 -12.09
C ALA A 394 -13.96 19.46 -11.82
N ILE A 395 -12.74 19.77 -11.37
CA ILE A 395 -12.28 21.14 -11.18
C ILE A 395 -11.69 21.78 -12.45
N GLY A 396 -11.84 21.14 -13.62
CA GLY A 396 -11.39 21.66 -14.90
C GLY A 396 -9.91 21.39 -15.22
N PHE A 397 -9.30 20.38 -14.59
CA PHE A 397 -7.95 19.93 -14.95
C PHE A 397 -7.94 19.35 -16.37
N VAL A 398 -7.00 19.81 -17.19
CA VAL A 398 -6.75 19.29 -18.54
C VAL A 398 -5.36 18.69 -18.61
N SER A 399 -5.29 17.44 -19.04
CA SER A 399 -4.03 16.70 -19.16
C SER A 399 -3.10 17.36 -20.18
N GLY A 400 -1.80 17.38 -19.88
CA GLY A 400 -0.79 18.06 -20.69
C GLY A 400 -0.68 19.56 -20.41
N GLY A 401 -1.25 20.05 -19.32
CA GLY A 401 -1.11 21.44 -18.86
C GLY A 401 -1.81 22.51 -19.70
N ALA A 402 -2.69 22.13 -20.62
CA ALA A 402 -3.38 23.06 -21.52
C ALA A 402 -4.62 23.71 -20.86
N PHE A 403 -4.47 24.33 -19.68
CA PHE A 403 -5.54 25.05 -18.98
C PHE A 403 -4.98 26.22 -18.16
N GLU A 404 -5.85 27.18 -17.83
CA GLU A 404 -5.48 28.37 -17.05
C GLU A 404 -5.42 28.03 -15.54
N ILE A 405 -4.27 28.27 -14.94
CA ILE A 405 -4.05 28.09 -13.50
C ILE A 405 -4.43 29.38 -12.79
N SER A 406 -5.71 29.57 -12.54
CA SER A 406 -6.22 30.74 -11.81
C SER A 406 -6.16 30.52 -10.30
N VAL A 407 -6.22 31.58 -9.49
CA VAL A 407 -6.33 31.53 -8.04
C VAL A 407 -7.54 30.68 -7.59
N THR A 408 -8.64 30.79 -8.31
CA THR A 408 -9.86 30.00 -8.07
C THR A 408 -9.62 28.52 -8.32
N TRP A 409 -8.90 28.17 -9.40
CA TRP A 409 -8.54 26.79 -9.68
C TRP A 409 -7.64 26.22 -8.59
N ILE A 410 -6.61 26.96 -8.15
CA ILE A 410 -5.72 26.56 -7.05
C ILE A 410 -6.52 26.32 -5.76
N ALA A 411 -7.44 27.24 -5.42
CA ALA A 411 -8.28 27.07 -4.22
C ALA A 411 -9.15 25.80 -4.32
N ASN A 412 -9.75 25.50 -5.46
CA ASN A 412 -10.53 24.29 -5.67
C ASN A 412 -9.64 23.04 -5.64
N PHE A 413 -8.44 23.09 -6.24
CA PHE A 413 -7.46 22.02 -6.17
C PHE A 413 -7.06 21.71 -4.71
N MET A 414 -6.76 22.73 -3.91
CA MET A 414 -6.42 22.56 -2.49
C MET A 414 -7.59 21.92 -1.69
N ARG A 415 -8.83 22.29 -2.03
CA ARG A 415 -10.03 21.70 -1.40
C ARG A 415 -10.21 20.23 -1.74
N VAL A 416 -10.14 19.85 -3.03
CA VAL A 416 -10.38 18.46 -3.44
C VAL A 416 -9.21 17.53 -3.10
N THR A 417 -7.98 18.04 -3.13
CA THR A 417 -6.78 17.24 -2.89
C THR A 417 -6.45 17.08 -1.41
N PHE A 418 -6.71 18.10 -0.59
CA PHE A 418 -6.31 18.10 0.81
C PHE A 418 -7.51 18.18 1.77
N MET A 419 -8.38 19.18 1.64
CA MET A 419 -9.47 19.39 2.58
C MET A 419 -10.46 18.20 2.60
N LEU A 420 -10.90 17.73 1.44
CA LEU A 420 -11.85 16.62 1.35
C LEU A 420 -11.29 15.32 1.96
N PRO A 421 -10.09 14.83 1.61
CA PRO A 421 -9.50 13.70 2.30
C PRO A 421 -9.30 13.94 3.81
N GLY A 422 -8.97 15.16 4.22
CA GLY A 422 -8.90 15.55 5.62
C GLY A 422 -10.22 15.34 6.36
N LEU A 423 -11.34 15.73 5.75
CA LEU A 423 -12.69 15.51 6.30
C LEU A 423 -13.07 14.01 6.33
N ILE A 424 -12.62 13.23 5.35
CA ILE A 424 -12.83 11.77 5.33
C ILE A 424 -12.04 11.11 6.47
N TYR A 425 -10.80 11.55 6.78
CA TYR A 425 -10.06 11.09 7.95
C TYR A 425 -10.78 11.45 9.26
N LEU A 426 -11.38 12.64 9.34
CA LEU A 426 -12.17 13.06 10.50
C LEU A 426 -13.36 12.11 10.72
N ALA A 427 -14.08 11.77 9.64
CA ALA A 427 -15.18 10.83 9.71
C ALA A 427 -14.71 9.44 10.20
N ALA A 428 -13.57 8.94 9.73
CA ALA A 428 -12.98 7.68 10.22
C ALA A 428 -12.66 7.76 11.72
N ALA A 429 -12.10 8.88 12.20
CA ALA A 429 -11.82 9.09 13.62
C ALA A 429 -13.09 9.08 14.47
N ILE A 430 -14.14 9.77 14.03
CA ILE A 430 -15.44 9.84 14.73
C ILE A 430 -16.09 8.45 14.78
N ILE A 431 -16.12 7.72 13.65
CA ILE A 431 -16.71 6.38 13.60
C ILE A 431 -15.93 5.43 14.53
N MET A 432 -14.60 5.46 14.51
CA MET A 432 -13.77 4.66 15.42
C MET A 432 -14.05 4.99 16.88
N LEU A 433 -14.15 6.27 17.22
CA LEU A 433 -14.41 6.72 18.59
C LEU A 433 -15.77 6.26 19.11
N LEU A 434 -16.82 6.42 18.30
CA LEU A 434 -18.20 6.19 18.72
C LEU A 434 -18.63 4.72 18.66
N PHE A 435 -18.20 3.97 17.65
CA PHE A 435 -18.75 2.65 17.35
C PHE A 435 -17.83 1.48 17.69
N TYR A 436 -16.51 1.67 17.75
CA TYR A 436 -15.62 0.61 18.23
C TYR A 436 -15.59 0.61 19.76
N LYS A 437 -16.03 -0.51 20.39
CA LYS A 437 -16.28 -0.56 21.82
C LYS A 437 -15.30 -1.43 22.63
N ILE A 438 -14.42 -2.19 21.96
CA ILE A 438 -13.47 -3.06 22.66
C ILE A 438 -12.33 -2.21 23.22
N SER A 439 -12.20 -2.18 24.53
CA SER A 439 -11.04 -1.59 25.21
C SER A 439 -9.87 -2.61 25.29
N ASP A 440 -8.65 -2.13 25.59
CA ASP A 440 -7.50 -3.03 25.78
C ASP A 440 -7.73 -3.99 26.96
N LYS A 441 -8.44 -3.57 27.98
CA LYS A 441 -8.82 -4.42 29.12
C LYS A 441 -9.81 -5.50 28.71
N ASP A 442 -10.82 -5.15 27.90
CA ASP A 442 -11.78 -6.12 27.39
C ASP A 442 -11.11 -7.14 26.46
N ALA A 443 -10.23 -6.68 25.58
CA ALA A 443 -9.47 -7.56 24.68
C ALA A 443 -8.62 -8.58 25.46
N ALA A 444 -7.92 -8.13 26.51
CA ALA A 444 -7.14 -9.02 27.37
C ALA A 444 -8.03 -10.03 28.11
N MET A 445 -9.18 -9.59 28.65
CA MET A 445 -10.15 -10.45 29.32
C MET A 445 -10.71 -11.50 28.34
N TYR A 446 -11.09 -11.13 27.12
CA TYR A 446 -11.60 -12.08 26.13
C TYR A 446 -10.54 -13.12 25.76
N ALA A 447 -9.29 -12.70 25.52
CA ALA A 447 -8.20 -13.58 25.18
C ALA A 447 -7.90 -14.58 26.32
N GLN A 448 -7.88 -14.12 27.58
CA GLN A 448 -7.66 -14.98 28.74
C GLN A 448 -8.81 -15.99 28.91
N ALA A 449 -10.06 -15.53 28.90
CA ALA A 449 -11.23 -16.41 29.05
C ALA A 449 -11.32 -17.47 27.94
N ASN A 450 -10.94 -17.11 26.70
CA ASN A 450 -10.89 -18.06 25.59
C ASN A 450 -9.77 -19.09 25.78
N ALA A 451 -8.59 -18.67 26.28
CA ALA A 451 -7.48 -19.58 26.56
C ALA A 451 -7.83 -20.60 27.67
N GLU A 452 -8.48 -20.15 28.74
CA GLU A 452 -8.95 -21.00 29.84
C GLU A 452 -9.97 -22.05 29.36
N LYS A 453 -10.95 -21.65 28.54
CA LYS A 453 -11.94 -22.58 27.95
C LYS A 453 -11.28 -23.62 27.05
N MET A 454 -10.27 -23.24 26.27
CA MET A 454 -9.53 -24.18 25.42
C MET A 454 -8.70 -25.18 26.21
N GLN A 455 -8.19 -24.82 27.38
CA GLN A 455 -7.46 -25.73 28.28
C GLN A 455 -8.39 -26.70 28.99
N GLN A 456 -9.60 -26.26 29.35
CA GLN A 456 -10.59 -27.10 30.04
C GLN A 456 -11.32 -28.07 29.09
N GLY A 457 -11.36 -27.79 27.77
CA GLY A 457 -11.96 -28.67 26.75
C GLY A 457 -11.00 -29.72 26.19
N LYS A 458 -9.75 -29.82 26.74
CA LYS A 458 -8.83 -30.94 26.57
C LYS A 458 -8.95 -31.88 27.73
#